data_fda4d6bc50b632a7b55f75935e45b76f
#
_entry.id   fda4d6bc50b632a7b55f75935e45b76f
#
_cell.length_a   1.000
_cell.length_b   1.000
_cell.length_c   1.000
_cell.angle_alpha   90.00
_cell.angle_beta   90.00
_cell.angle_gamma   90.00
#
_symmetry.space_group_name_H-M   'P 1'
#
loop_
_entity.id
_entity.type
_entity.pdbx_description
1 polymer ?
#
loop_
_entity_poly.entity_id
_entity_poly.type
_entity_poly.pdbx_seq_one_letter_code
_entity_poly.pdbx_strand_id
1 'polypeptide(L)'
;MLEMKRESCESVDQHISQDNTKGRQITRRVEVFDNLSCINQNYWKGIKSFVCVTRSGIRKAKPYYERVYYISSILISAEEFGEKIREHWLIENQNHWIRDVLFREDSSKIRSGWAAQNFAIIRSIVLNLLRINGYHSPTTTQRMIADNINYLCLLCT
;
A
#
# COMPACT_ATOMS: atom_id res chain seq x y z
N MET A 1 -15.88 12.00 -14.31
CA MET A 1 -15.60 10.63 -14.75
C MET A 1 -14.96 10.73 -16.12
N LEU A 2 -13.65 10.69 -16.19
CA LEU A 2 -12.91 10.80 -17.45
C LEU A 2 -12.81 9.39 -18.06
N GLU A 3 -13.77 9.04 -18.92
CA GLU A 3 -13.56 7.97 -19.88
C GLU A 3 -12.51 8.46 -20.90
N MET A 4 -11.26 8.14 -20.66
CA MET A 4 -10.21 8.33 -21.66
C MET A 4 -10.55 7.44 -22.86
N LYS A 5 -10.85 8.10 -23.99
CA LYS A 5 -10.95 7.43 -25.28
C LYS A 5 -9.67 6.64 -25.54
N ARG A 6 -9.82 5.34 -25.62
CA ARG A 6 -8.76 4.31 -25.69
C ARG A 6 -8.00 4.30 -27.03
N GLU A 7 -8.32 5.18 -27.98
CA GLU A 7 -7.99 4.98 -29.39
C GLU A 7 -6.65 5.57 -29.87
N SER A 8 -5.85 6.23 -29.00
CA SER A 8 -4.63 6.88 -29.49
C SER A 8 -3.43 6.99 -28.55
N CYS A 9 -3.44 6.33 -27.38
CA CYS A 9 -2.25 6.34 -26.52
C CYS A 9 -1.65 4.94 -26.49
N GLU A 10 -0.59 4.71 -27.26
CA GLU A 10 0.26 3.54 -27.09
C GLU A 10 1.10 3.70 -25.81
N SER A 11 1.23 2.63 -25.03
CA SER A 11 2.13 2.62 -23.89
C SER A 11 3.58 2.65 -24.38
N VAL A 12 4.41 3.47 -23.77
CA VAL A 12 5.85 3.53 -24.09
C VAL A 12 6.62 2.37 -23.48
N ASP A 13 6.07 1.78 -22.40
CA ASP A 13 6.66 0.62 -21.76
C ASP A 13 5.57 -0.22 -21.05
N GLN A 14 5.79 -1.53 -20.96
CA GLN A 14 4.89 -2.44 -20.26
C GLN A 14 5.66 -3.56 -19.56
N HIS A 15 5.18 -3.92 -18.37
CA HIS A 15 5.69 -5.04 -17.60
C HIS A 15 4.56 -5.95 -17.13
N ILE A 16 4.75 -7.27 -17.22
CA ILE A 16 3.77 -8.27 -16.79
C ILE A 16 4.40 -9.15 -15.72
N SER A 17 3.77 -9.21 -14.56
CA SER A 17 4.18 -10.08 -13.46
C SER A 17 3.03 -10.99 -13.02
N GLN A 18 3.36 -12.17 -12.51
CA GLN A 18 2.39 -13.14 -11.99
C GLN A 18 2.64 -13.38 -10.50
N ASP A 19 1.57 -13.39 -9.73
CA ASP A 19 1.58 -13.71 -8.31
C ASP A 19 0.75 -14.97 -8.08
N ASN A 20 1.45 -16.05 -7.72
CA ASN A 20 0.86 -17.35 -7.43
C ASN A 20 1.02 -17.67 -5.94
N THR A 21 0.21 -17.04 -5.11
CA THR A 21 0.15 -17.30 -3.67
C THR A 21 -1.06 -18.14 -3.32
N LYS A 22 -1.08 -18.74 -2.11
CA LYS A 22 -2.16 -19.63 -1.64
C LYS A 22 -3.55 -19.08 -1.95
N GLY A 23 -4.25 -19.70 -2.92
CA GLY A 23 -5.60 -19.35 -3.35
C GLY A 23 -5.73 -18.08 -4.19
N ARG A 24 -4.62 -17.57 -4.73
CA ARG A 24 -4.59 -16.44 -5.66
C ARG A 24 -3.70 -16.76 -6.85
N GLN A 25 -4.24 -16.53 -8.03
CA GLN A 25 -3.49 -16.51 -9.29
C GLN A 25 -3.82 -15.18 -9.96
N ILE A 26 -2.93 -14.22 -9.82
CA ILE A 26 -3.17 -12.85 -10.30
C ILE A 26 -2.05 -12.48 -11.26
N THR A 27 -2.42 -12.12 -12.46
CA THR A 27 -1.55 -11.45 -13.42
C THR A 27 -1.69 -9.96 -13.24
N ARG A 28 -0.57 -9.28 -13.09
CA ARG A 28 -0.49 -7.82 -13.02
C ARG A 28 0.20 -7.32 -14.27
N ARG A 29 -0.45 -6.41 -14.99
CA ARG A 29 0.13 -5.66 -16.11
C ARG A 29 0.28 -4.21 -15.69
N VAL A 30 1.46 -3.67 -15.84
CA VAL A 30 1.79 -2.27 -15.65
C VAL A 30 2.09 -1.68 -17.02
N GLU A 31 1.42 -0.61 -17.37
CA GLU A 31 1.58 0.09 -18.66
C GLU A 31 1.89 1.56 -18.35
N VAL A 32 2.95 2.09 -18.95
CA VAL A 32 3.41 3.47 -18.77
C VAL A 32 3.12 4.26 -20.03
N PHE A 33 2.63 5.48 -19.86
CA PHE A 33 2.27 6.42 -20.92
C PHE A 33 2.92 7.76 -20.64
N ASP A 34 3.62 8.31 -21.62
CA ASP A 34 4.26 9.63 -21.57
C ASP A 34 3.51 10.70 -22.40
N ASN A 35 2.54 10.24 -23.22
CA ASN A 35 1.71 11.16 -23.97
C ASN A 35 0.70 11.86 -23.06
N LEU A 36 0.98 13.12 -22.74
CA LEU A 36 0.19 13.98 -21.87
C LEU A 36 -0.77 14.92 -22.63
N SER A 37 -0.98 14.70 -23.93
CA SER A 37 -1.77 15.61 -24.80
C SER A 37 -3.22 15.76 -24.34
N CYS A 38 -3.76 14.77 -23.63
CA CYS A 38 -5.13 14.80 -23.09
C CYS A 38 -5.28 15.54 -21.76
N ILE A 39 -4.16 16.06 -21.18
CA ILE A 39 -4.16 16.77 -19.90
C ILE A 39 -3.90 18.25 -20.08
N ASN A 40 -4.66 19.03 -19.33
CA ASN A 40 -4.35 20.45 -19.19
C ASN A 40 -3.14 20.63 -18.23
N GLN A 41 -1.96 20.80 -18.81
CA GLN A 41 -0.70 20.97 -18.09
C GLN A 41 -0.67 22.22 -17.18
N ASN A 42 -1.55 23.20 -17.41
CA ASN A 42 -1.66 24.37 -16.54
C ASN A 42 -2.19 24.01 -15.14
N TYR A 43 -3.10 23.03 -15.06
CA TYR A 43 -3.63 22.54 -13.79
C TYR A 43 -2.75 21.46 -13.14
N TRP A 44 -1.99 20.72 -13.95
CA TRP A 44 -1.22 19.56 -13.53
C TRP A 44 0.28 19.74 -13.81
N LYS A 45 0.85 20.80 -13.25
CA LYS A 45 2.29 21.10 -13.41
C LYS A 45 3.14 19.96 -12.83
N GLY A 46 4.10 19.51 -13.64
CA GLY A 46 5.09 18.51 -13.20
C GLY A 46 4.70 17.05 -13.42
N ILE A 47 3.53 16.72 -13.97
CA ILE A 47 3.25 15.36 -14.42
C ILE A 47 4.17 15.03 -15.60
N LYS A 48 4.78 13.84 -15.56
CA LYS A 48 5.63 13.30 -16.62
C LYS A 48 5.10 12.01 -17.23
N SER A 49 4.28 11.25 -16.47
CA SER A 49 3.73 10.00 -16.97
C SER A 49 2.40 9.63 -16.30
N PHE A 50 1.65 8.76 -17.01
CA PHE A 50 0.56 8.01 -16.47
C PHE A 50 0.96 6.55 -16.36
N VAL A 51 0.44 5.87 -15.35
CA VAL A 51 0.63 4.45 -15.18
C VAL A 51 -0.73 3.79 -15.02
N CYS A 52 -0.99 2.79 -15.85
CA CYS A 52 -2.17 1.93 -15.75
C CYS A 52 -1.75 0.59 -15.17
N VAL A 53 -2.32 0.19 -14.06
CA VAL A 53 -2.11 -1.13 -13.46
C VAL A 53 -3.38 -1.94 -13.59
N THR A 54 -3.33 -3.00 -14.39
CA THR A 54 -4.41 -3.96 -14.53
C THR A 54 -4.05 -5.23 -13.76
N ARG A 55 -4.95 -5.67 -12.90
CA ARG A 55 -4.84 -6.93 -12.15
C ARG A 55 -5.99 -7.84 -12.56
N SER A 56 -5.68 -9.04 -13.02
CA SER A 56 -6.69 -10.03 -13.46
C SER A 56 -6.30 -11.42 -13.01
N GLY A 57 -7.28 -12.28 -12.76
CA GLY A 57 -7.04 -13.66 -12.35
C GLY A 57 -8.12 -14.24 -11.46
N ILE A 58 -7.72 -15.09 -10.52
CA ILE A 58 -8.61 -15.73 -9.54
C ILE A 58 -8.18 -15.35 -8.12
N ARG A 59 -9.15 -14.90 -7.31
CA ARG A 59 -8.97 -14.59 -5.90
C ARG A 59 -10.09 -15.23 -5.09
N LYS A 60 -9.75 -16.11 -4.14
CA LYS A 60 -10.73 -16.87 -3.33
C LYS A 60 -11.75 -17.61 -4.21
N ALA A 61 -11.27 -18.34 -5.24
CA ALA A 61 -12.05 -19.09 -6.22
C ALA A 61 -13.07 -18.25 -7.04
N LYS A 62 -12.91 -16.93 -7.08
CA LYS A 62 -13.74 -16.03 -7.88
C LYS A 62 -12.90 -15.28 -8.90
N PRO A 63 -13.43 -15.00 -10.10
CA PRO A 63 -12.77 -14.10 -11.04
C PRO A 63 -12.51 -12.74 -10.40
N TYR A 64 -11.32 -12.21 -10.64
CA TYR A 64 -10.90 -10.91 -10.14
C TYR A 64 -10.37 -10.07 -11.29
N TYR A 65 -10.87 -8.86 -11.41
CA TYR A 65 -10.39 -7.87 -12.36
C TYR A 65 -10.42 -6.49 -11.70
N GLU A 66 -9.30 -5.79 -11.76
CA GLU A 66 -9.17 -4.43 -11.25
C GLU A 66 -8.26 -3.63 -12.18
N ARG A 67 -8.59 -2.38 -12.42
CA ARG A 67 -7.77 -1.43 -13.15
C ARG A 67 -7.64 -0.14 -12.35
N VAL A 68 -6.40 0.29 -12.12
CA VAL A 68 -6.08 1.49 -11.34
C VAL A 68 -5.16 2.36 -12.18
N TYR A 69 -5.39 3.68 -12.15
CA TYR A 69 -4.56 4.67 -12.82
C TYR A 69 -3.81 5.50 -11.80
N TYR A 70 -2.55 5.76 -12.09
CA TYR A 70 -1.69 6.62 -11.30
C TYR A 70 -1.14 7.72 -12.19
N ILE A 71 -0.86 8.88 -11.59
CA ILE A 71 -0.12 9.99 -12.20
C ILE A 71 1.24 10.08 -11.55
N SER A 72 2.27 10.44 -12.31
CA SER A 72 3.63 10.51 -11.79
C SER A 72 4.37 11.74 -12.29
N SER A 73 5.18 12.32 -11.42
CA SER A 73 6.12 13.40 -11.75
C SER A 73 7.46 12.88 -12.28
N ILE A 74 7.62 11.56 -12.34
CA ILE A 74 8.80 10.91 -12.92
C ILE A 74 8.39 10.00 -14.07
N LEU A 75 9.32 9.72 -14.96
CA LEU A 75 9.20 8.71 -16.01
C LEU A 75 10.28 7.66 -15.76
N ILE A 76 9.85 6.47 -15.43
CA ILE A 76 10.68 5.28 -15.16
C ILE A 76 10.06 4.07 -15.84
N SER A 77 10.73 2.92 -15.83
CA SER A 77 10.24 1.70 -16.46
C SER A 77 8.95 1.19 -15.80
N ALA A 78 8.18 0.42 -16.56
CA ALA A 78 6.96 -0.24 -16.06
C ALA A 78 7.25 -1.22 -14.92
N GLU A 79 8.41 -1.88 -14.96
CA GLU A 79 8.89 -2.75 -13.89
C GLU A 79 9.12 -1.99 -12.59
N GLU A 80 9.90 -0.91 -12.65
CA GLU A 80 10.18 -0.04 -11.49
C GLU A 80 8.91 0.58 -10.91
N PHE A 81 7.96 1.01 -11.75
CA PHE A 81 6.65 1.47 -11.27
C PHE A 81 5.90 0.35 -10.56
N GLY A 82 5.93 -0.87 -11.10
CA GLY A 82 5.31 -2.03 -10.49
C GLY A 82 5.88 -2.35 -9.11
N GLU A 83 7.18 -2.20 -8.92
CA GLU A 83 7.85 -2.37 -7.63
C GLU A 83 7.49 -1.27 -6.64
N LYS A 84 7.62 0.01 -7.03
CA LYS A 84 7.28 1.15 -6.15
C LYS A 84 5.82 1.14 -5.70
N ILE A 85 4.89 0.77 -6.58
CA ILE A 85 3.47 0.62 -6.21
C ILE A 85 3.29 -0.53 -5.21
N ARG A 86 4.02 -1.64 -5.33
CA ARG A 86 3.98 -2.73 -4.34
C ARG A 86 4.56 -2.32 -3.00
N GLU A 87 5.68 -1.63 -3.00
CA GLU A 87 6.32 -1.10 -1.79
C GLU A 87 5.38 -0.15 -1.04
N HIS A 88 4.72 0.76 -1.76
CA HIS A 88 3.73 1.65 -1.17
C HIS A 88 2.58 0.87 -0.49
N TRP A 89 2.04 -0.16 -1.16
CA TRP A 89 1.03 -1.03 -0.57
C TRP A 89 1.53 -1.86 0.62
N LEU A 90 2.82 -2.20 0.67
CA LEU A 90 3.42 -2.83 1.84
C LEU A 90 3.43 -1.89 3.04
N ILE A 91 3.78 -0.62 2.85
CA ILE A 91 3.74 0.39 3.91
C ILE A 91 2.31 0.54 4.44
N GLU A 92 1.33 0.68 3.55
CA GLU A 92 -0.08 0.76 3.93
C GLU A 92 -0.53 -0.44 4.77
N ASN A 93 -0.28 -1.66 4.31
CA ASN A 93 -0.73 -2.87 4.98
C ASN A 93 0.06 -3.19 6.25
N GLN A 94 1.35 -2.91 6.27
CA GLN A 94 2.21 -3.27 7.40
C GLN A 94 2.26 -2.19 8.48
N ASN A 95 1.99 -0.94 8.14
CA ASN A 95 2.12 0.18 9.07
C ASN A 95 0.77 0.84 9.36
N HIS A 96 0.18 1.49 8.36
CA HIS A 96 -1.05 2.27 8.56
C HIS A 96 -2.22 1.39 9.01
N TRP A 97 -2.50 0.29 8.31
CA TRP A 97 -3.58 -0.61 8.67
C TRP A 97 -3.46 -1.15 10.11
N ILE A 98 -2.24 -1.48 10.55
CA ILE A 98 -2.02 -1.98 11.91
C ILE A 98 -2.32 -0.88 12.94
N ARG A 99 -1.88 0.34 12.70
CA ARG A 99 -2.14 1.48 13.59
C ARG A 99 -3.62 1.82 13.65
N ASP A 100 -4.28 1.90 12.51
CA ASP A 100 -5.65 2.38 12.40
C ASP A 100 -6.65 1.31 12.86
N VAL A 101 -6.48 0.07 12.43
CA VAL A 101 -7.44 -1.01 12.70
C VAL A 101 -7.10 -1.74 13.99
N LEU A 102 -5.86 -2.15 14.19
CA LEU A 102 -5.47 -2.96 15.34
C LEU A 102 -5.27 -2.10 16.59
N PHE A 103 -4.53 -1.00 16.48
CA PHE A 103 -4.30 -0.07 17.58
C PHE A 103 -5.38 1.01 17.71
N ARG A 104 -6.39 0.99 16.82
CA ARG A 104 -7.54 1.88 16.81
C ARG A 104 -7.17 3.37 16.85
N GLU A 105 -6.14 3.76 16.11
CA GLU A 105 -5.65 5.13 16.12
C GLU A 105 -6.70 6.11 15.62
N ASP A 106 -7.34 5.84 14.47
CA ASP A 106 -8.37 6.67 13.88
C ASP A 106 -9.63 6.79 14.74
N SER A 107 -9.97 5.73 15.50
CA SER A 107 -11.12 5.71 16.37
C SER A 107 -10.85 6.27 17.77
N SER A 108 -9.61 6.71 18.04
CA SER A 108 -9.22 7.26 19.33
C SER A 108 -9.95 8.57 19.63
N LYS A 109 -10.59 8.64 20.79
CA LYS A 109 -11.28 9.85 21.27
C LYS A 109 -10.37 10.80 22.03
N ILE A 110 -9.09 10.46 22.16
CA ILE A 110 -8.11 11.26 22.88
C ILE A 110 -7.73 12.47 22.03
N ARG A 111 -8.16 13.67 22.45
CA ARG A 111 -7.94 14.93 21.70
C ARG A 111 -7.37 16.07 22.55
N SER A 112 -7.05 15.80 23.81
CA SER A 112 -6.57 16.82 24.73
C SER A 112 -5.08 17.09 24.57
N GLY A 113 -4.71 18.32 24.25
CA GLY A 113 -3.33 18.79 24.16
C GLY A 113 -2.44 17.88 23.33
N TRP A 114 -1.29 17.52 23.85
CA TRP A 114 -0.29 16.64 23.21
C TRP A 114 -0.60 15.14 23.31
N ALA A 115 -1.70 14.76 23.98
CA ALA A 115 -1.99 13.34 24.25
C ALA A 115 -2.16 12.53 22.97
N ALA A 116 -2.86 13.04 21.96
CA ALA A 116 -3.03 12.33 20.69
C ALA A 116 -1.69 12.03 20.02
N GLN A 117 -0.78 13.01 19.98
CA GLN A 117 0.56 12.85 19.42
C GLN A 117 1.39 11.83 20.21
N ASN A 118 1.37 11.92 21.54
CA ASN A 118 2.11 11.01 22.40
C ASN A 118 1.63 9.56 22.23
N PHE A 119 0.32 9.33 22.13
CA PHE A 119 -0.22 8.01 21.85
C PHE A 119 0.14 7.48 20.46
N ALA A 120 0.21 8.34 19.42
CA ALA A 120 0.67 7.95 18.09
C ALA A 120 2.15 7.50 18.13
N ILE A 121 2.99 8.20 18.87
CA ILE A 121 4.40 7.84 19.07
C ILE A 121 4.51 6.50 19.81
N ILE A 122 3.77 6.31 20.91
CA ILE A 122 3.76 5.06 21.69
C ILE A 122 3.34 3.88 20.80
N ARG A 123 2.30 4.01 19.98
CA ARG A 123 1.87 2.98 19.05
C ARG A 123 2.97 2.63 18.03
N SER A 124 3.69 3.63 17.55
CA SER A 124 4.81 3.42 16.64
C SER A 124 5.98 2.70 17.31
N ILE A 125 6.30 3.04 18.55
CA ILE A 125 7.33 2.34 19.35
C ILE A 125 6.93 0.89 19.56
N VAL A 126 5.69 0.61 19.99
CA VAL A 126 5.18 -0.75 20.19
C VAL A 126 5.28 -1.56 18.91
N LEU A 127 4.85 -1.01 17.76
CA LEU A 127 4.94 -1.70 16.48
C LEU A 127 6.38 -2.04 16.11
N ASN A 128 7.32 -1.13 16.34
CA ASN A 128 8.73 -1.37 16.06
C ASN A 128 9.34 -2.40 16.99
N LEU A 129 9.02 -2.38 18.27
CA LEU A 129 9.45 -3.39 19.24
C LEU A 129 8.97 -4.80 18.81
N LEU A 130 7.72 -4.93 18.41
CA LEU A 130 7.19 -6.19 17.91
C LEU A 130 7.98 -6.70 16.69
N ARG A 131 8.31 -5.81 15.76
CA ARG A 131 9.06 -6.15 14.54
C ARG A 131 10.50 -6.56 14.82
N ILE A 132 11.19 -5.83 15.68
CA ILE A 132 12.59 -6.12 16.06
C ILE A 132 12.67 -7.49 16.73
N ASN A 133 11.65 -7.87 17.53
CA ASN A 133 11.56 -9.17 18.17
C ASN A 133 10.99 -10.28 17.26
N GLY A 134 10.87 -10.05 15.95
CA GLY A 134 10.45 -11.06 14.97
C GLY A 134 8.96 -11.37 14.95
N TYR A 135 8.13 -10.57 15.61
CA TYR A 135 6.69 -10.75 15.60
C TYR A 135 6.04 -10.15 14.34
N HIS A 136 5.87 -10.99 13.33
CA HIS A 136 5.30 -10.55 12.04
C HIS A 136 3.77 -10.46 12.03
N SER A 137 3.09 -11.01 13.05
CA SER A 137 1.64 -10.94 13.18
C SER A 137 1.22 -10.17 14.43
N PRO A 138 1.05 -8.84 14.36
CA PRO A 138 0.69 -8.02 15.52
C PRO A 138 -0.59 -8.45 16.21
N THR A 139 -1.58 -8.98 15.46
CA THR A 139 -2.85 -9.48 16.04
C THR A 139 -2.65 -10.70 16.94
N THR A 140 -1.83 -11.66 16.48
CA THR A 140 -1.53 -12.86 17.27
C THR A 140 -0.70 -12.48 18.49
N THR A 141 0.28 -11.61 18.31
CA THR A 141 1.17 -11.16 19.38
C THR A 141 0.41 -10.37 20.44
N GLN A 142 -0.51 -9.50 20.05
CA GLN A 142 -1.35 -8.77 21.00
C GLN A 142 -2.15 -9.71 21.91
N ARG A 143 -2.69 -10.81 21.37
CA ARG A 143 -3.38 -11.83 22.16
C ARG A 143 -2.44 -12.57 23.11
N MET A 144 -1.24 -12.92 22.63
CA MET A 144 -0.24 -13.60 23.47
C MET A 144 0.25 -12.74 24.62
N ILE A 145 0.41 -11.42 24.40
CA ILE A 145 0.90 -10.47 25.40
C ILE A 145 -0.21 -10.11 26.40
N ALA A 146 -1.47 -10.04 25.96
CA ALA A 146 -2.59 -9.64 26.81
C ALA A 146 -2.74 -10.51 28.08
N ASP A 147 -2.35 -11.77 27.98
CA ASP A 147 -2.49 -12.74 29.07
C ASP A 147 -1.17 -13.00 29.84
N ASN A 148 -0.05 -12.35 29.44
CA ASN A 148 1.26 -12.65 30.03
C ASN A 148 2.15 -11.41 30.15
N ILE A 149 2.14 -10.78 31.35
CA ILE A 149 2.92 -9.59 31.65
C ILE A 149 4.44 -9.83 31.59
N ASN A 150 4.91 -11.04 31.90
CA ASN A 150 6.33 -11.39 31.84
C ASN A 150 6.83 -11.37 30.41
N TYR A 151 5.97 -11.70 29.43
CA TYR A 151 6.29 -11.62 28.03
C TYR A 151 6.45 -10.18 27.55
N LEU A 152 5.67 -9.28 28.13
CA LEU A 152 5.76 -7.84 27.84
C LEU A 152 7.09 -7.24 28.36
N CYS A 153 7.55 -7.68 29.51
CA CYS A 153 8.86 -7.27 30.05
C CYS A 153 10.01 -7.75 29.17
N LEU A 154 9.96 -8.98 28.65
CA LEU A 154 10.98 -9.54 27.77
C LEU A 154 11.09 -8.79 26.41
N LEU A 155 10.02 -8.14 25.95
CA LEU A 155 10.05 -7.34 24.73
C LEU A 155 10.79 -6.00 24.90
N CYS A 156 10.98 -5.56 26.14
CA CYS A 156 11.61 -4.27 26.47
C CYS A 156 13.05 -4.41 26.92
N THR A 157 13.59 -5.63 27.00
CA THR A 157 15.00 -5.94 27.32
C THR A 157 15.78 -6.30 26.08
#